data_c6876b6e875501ad6fcc3f164dedab8c
#
_entry.id   c6876b6e875501ad6fcc3f164dedab8c
#
_cell.length_a   1.000
_cell.length_b   1.000
_cell.length_c   1.000
_cell.angle_alpha   90.00
_cell.angle_beta   90.00
_cell.angle_gamma   90.00
#
_symmetry.space_group_name_H-M   'P 1'
#
loop_
_entity.id
_entity.type
_entity.pdbx_description
1 polymer ?
#
loop_
_entity_poly.entity_id
_entity_poly.type
_entity_poly.pdbx_seq_one_letter_code
_entity_poly.pdbx_strand_id
1 'polypeptide(L)'
;SLHDALPIFVEDESLTVLVTTTYMEEAELCQKVIVMHNGEILSQGTPEELSLKAKDKCFVIKPPIGINPRILQARLLDDSHNIIDAIPEGGEVRFIISSPEAFKNIKKIYSSVQIDKIDSRLEDGFMILLNEYKNKNEYSENKIYISNLYNEFEKSNTLEISNNPKKSKEIDIEVVNLVRKFGDFTAVSNTSFQVYSGEIFGLLGPNGAGKTTTFRMLCGLLPSTSGFLRS
;
A
#
# COMPACT_ATOMS: atom_id res chain seq x y z
N SER A 1 -7.10 23.97 -3.97
CA SER A 1 -6.56 22.63 -4.28
C SER A 1 -7.51 21.56 -3.75
N LEU A 2 -7.34 20.32 -4.16
CA LEU A 2 -8.11 19.17 -3.62
C LEU A 2 -7.98 19.10 -2.09
N HIS A 3 -6.82 19.44 -1.60
CA HIS A 3 -6.46 19.51 -0.19
C HIS A 3 -7.38 20.44 0.63
N ASP A 4 -7.81 21.56 0.06
CA ASP A 4 -8.66 22.54 0.74
C ASP A 4 -10.14 22.21 0.62
N ALA A 5 -10.53 21.49 -0.44
CA ALA A 5 -11.92 21.21 -0.77
C ALA A 5 -12.48 19.95 -0.11
N LEU A 6 -11.66 18.89 0.05
CA LEU A 6 -12.14 17.61 0.57
C LEU A 6 -12.73 17.66 1.98
N PRO A 7 -12.11 18.34 2.98
CA PRO A 7 -12.70 18.45 4.30
C PRO A 7 -14.05 19.20 4.29
N ILE A 8 -14.15 20.26 3.47
CA ILE A 8 -15.37 21.08 3.37
C ILE A 8 -16.55 20.26 2.85
N PHE A 9 -16.36 19.44 1.82
CA PHE A 9 -17.44 18.63 1.25
C PHE A 9 -18.01 17.61 2.23
N VAL A 10 -17.19 17.06 3.11
CA VAL A 10 -17.65 16.06 4.08
C VAL A 10 -18.21 16.68 5.34
N GLU A 11 -17.58 17.75 5.86
CA GLU A 11 -18.01 18.39 7.10
C GLU A 11 -19.26 19.25 6.91
N ASP A 12 -19.32 20.04 5.83
CA ASP A 12 -20.41 20.99 5.61
C ASP A 12 -21.60 20.39 4.83
N GLU A 13 -21.34 19.45 3.90
CA GLU A 13 -22.35 18.91 3.00
C GLU A 13 -22.68 17.44 3.24
N SER A 14 -22.00 16.79 4.19
CA SER A 14 -22.17 15.34 4.51
C SER A 14 -22.03 14.44 3.28
N LEU A 15 -21.19 14.82 2.33
CA LEU A 15 -20.96 14.06 1.10
C LEU A 15 -20.01 12.90 1.35
N THR A 16 -20.27 11.79 0.67
CA THR A 16 -19.32 10.66 0.57
C THR A 16 -18.41 10.90 -0.62
N VAL A 17 -17.12 10.87 -0.40
CA VAL A 17 -16.12 11.19 -1.44
C VAL A 17 -15.22 10.00 -1.71
N LEU A 18 -15.14 9.60 -2.99
CA LEU A 18 -14.18 8.58 -3.46
C LEU A 18 -13.09 9.25 -4.29
N VAL A 19 -11.84 9.13 -3.83
CA VAL A 19 -10.66 9.68 -4.49
C VAL A 19 -9.82 8.56 -5.11
N THR A 20 -9.32 8.76 -6.33
CA THR A 20 -8.32 7.87 -6.92
C THR A 20 -7.03 8.64 -7.16
N THR A 21 -5.94 8.19 -6.57
CA THR A 21 -4.68 8.93 -6.63
C THR A 21 -3.45 8.03 -6.73
N THR A 22 -2.35 8.63 -7.22
CA THR A 22 -1.00 8.07 -7.11
C THR A 22 -0.15 8.86 -6.12
N TYR A 23 -0.70 9.94 -5.55
CA TYR A 23 -0.01 10.85 -4.63
C TYR A 23 -0.33 10.50 -3.19
N MET A 24 0.71 10.35 -2.37
CA MET A 24 0.58 9.98 -0.96
C MET A 24 -0.09 11.09 -0.15
N GLU A 25 0.23 12.35 -0.45
CA GLU A 25 -0.33 13.52 0.24
C GLU A 25 -1.86 13.61 0.09
N GLU A 26 -2.39 13.19 -1.06
CA GLU A 26 -3.85 13.14 -1.26
C GLU A 26 -4.47 11.96 -0.52
N ALA A 27 -3.77 10.82 -0.45
CA ALA A 27 -4.23 9.65 0.28
C ALA A 27 -4.23 9.88 1.81
N GLU A 28 -3.30 10.69 2.33
CA GLU A 28 -3.24 11.06 3.74
C GLU A 28 -4.44 11.88 4.21
N LEU A 29 -5.16 12.53 3.30
CA LEU A 29 -6.40 13.25 3.60
C LEU A 29 -7.63 12.34 3.71
N CYS A 30 -7.52 11.10 3.25
CA CYS A 30 -8.62 10.16 3.29
C CYS A 30 -8.77 9.56 4.69
N GLN A 31 -10.00 9.32 5.12
CA GLN A 31 -10.28 8.62 6.38
C GLN A 31 -9.93 7.14 6.26
N LYS A 32 -10.05 6.59 5.05
CA LYS A 32 -9.67 5.21 4.72
C LYS A 32 -9.06 5.13 3.33
N VAL A 33 -8.09 4.27 3.18
CA VAL A 33 -7.35 4.07 1.93
C VAL A 33 -7.27 2.59 1.60
N ILE A 34 -7.46 2.27 0.33
CA ILE A 34 -7.09 0.97 -0.26
C ILE A 34 -5.81 1.15 -1.06
N VAL A 35 -4.83 0.30 -0.80
CA VAL A 35 -3.61 0.20 -1.60
C VAL A 35 -3.82 -0.87 -2.68
N MET A 36 -3.76 -0.46 -3.94
CA MET A 36 -3.95 -1.33 -5.10
C MET A 36 -2.64 -1.52 -5.88
N HIS A 37 -2.42 -2.74 -6.37
CA HIS A 37 -1.31 -3.06 -7.28
C HIS A 37 -1.71 -4.23 -8.19
N ASN A 38 -1.44 -4.12 -9.50
CA ASN A 38 -1.75 -5.15 -10.50
C ASN A 38 -3.20 -5.69 -10.44
N GLY A 39 -4.17 -4.81 -10.17
CA GLY A 39 -5.59 -5.17 -10.09
C GLY A 39 -6.02 -5.78 -8.75
N GLU A 40 -5.13 -5.95 -7.80
CA GLU A 40 -5.38 -6.55 -6.48
C GLU A 40 -5.31 -5.51 -5.37
N ILE A 41 -6.02 -5.76 -4.26
CA ILE A 41 -5.88 -4.99 -3.03
C ILE A 41 -4.74 -5.59 -2.21
N LEU A 42 -3.68 -4.81 -1.98
CA LEU A 42 -2.58 -5.20 -1.10
C LEU A 42 -2.92 -5.01 0.38
N SER A 43 -3.61 -3.93 0.70
CA SER A 43 -4.05 -3.60 2.06
C SER A 43 -5.13 -2.54 2.04
N GLN A 44 -5.87 -2.43 3.14
CA GLN A 44 -6.82 -1.35 3.39
C GLN A 44 -6.75 -0.94 4.87
N GLY A 45 -7.03 0.33 5.15
CA GLY A 45 -7.03 0.88 6.50
C GLY A 45 -6.95 2.41 6.49
N THR A 46 -6.81 3.02 7.66
CA THR A 46 -6.49 4.45 7.75
C THR A 46 -5.06 4.70 7.26
N PRO A 47 -4.71 5.92 6.82
CA PRO A 47 -3.33 6.27 6.49
C PRO A 47 -2.34 5.94 7.61
N GLU A 48 -2.74 6.17 8.88
CA GLU A 48 -1.93 5.85 10.04
C GLU A 48 -1.72 4.33 10.20
N GLU A 49 -2.77 3.51 10.09
CA GLU A 49 -2.65 2.04 10.15
C GLU A 49 -1.71 1.50 9.04
N LEU A 50 -1.77 2.09 7.86
CA LEU A 50 -0.90 1.71 6.74
C LEU A 50 0.56 2.13 6.99
N SER A 51 0.80 3.32 7.55
CA SER A 51 2.15 3.79 7.91
C SER A 51 2.80 2.90 8.97
N LEU A 52 2.00 2.40 9.94
CA LEU A 52 2.48 1.52 11.00
C LEU A 52 3.04 0.17 10.51
N LYS A 53 2.79 -0.23 9.27
CA LYS A 53 3.44 -1.41 8.67
C LYS A 53 4.96 -1.26 8.56
N ALA A 54 5.44 -0.03 8.47
CA ALA A 54 6.87 0.31 8.47
C ALA A 54 7.39 0.74 9.85
N LYS A 55 6.58 0.60 10.91
CA LYS A 55 6.99 0.93 12.27
C LYS A 55 8.29 0.21 12.64
N ASP A 56 9.21 0.93 13.26
CA ASP A 56 10.52 0.46 13.70
C ASP A 56 11.49 0.06 12.58
N LYS A 57 11.14 0.28 11.30
CA LYS A 57 11.97 -0.05 10.14
C LYS A 57 12.56 1.17 9.42
N CYS A 58 12.18 2.39 9.80
CA CYS A 58 12.57 3.64 9.14
C CYS A 58 13.74 4.31 9.86
N PHE A 59 14.75 4.68 9.09
CA PHE A 59 15.98 5.32 9.57
C PHE A 59 16.42 6.42 8.62
N VAL A 60 17.24 7.33 9.16
CA VAL A 60 17.96 8.34 8.38
C VAL A 60 19.45 8.23 8.64
N ILE A 61 20.24 8.40 7.58
CA ILE A 61 21.70 8.34 7.62
C ILE A 61 22.28 9.58 6.97
N LYS A 62 23.26 10.22 7.65
CA LYS A 62 24.07 11.29 7.06
C LYS A 62 25.09 10.69 6.11
N PRO A 63 25.23 11.22 4.87
CA PRO A 63 26.29 10.77 4.01
C PRO A 63 27.68 10.99 4.63
N PRO A 64 28.61 10.04 4.49
CA PRO A 64 30.01 10.29 4.86
C PRO A 64 30.58 11.51 4.14
N ILE A 65 31.59 12.15 4.72
CA ILE A 65 32.24 13.31 4.12
C ILE A 65 32.70 13.02 2.70
N GLY A 66 32.29 13.88 1.75
CA GLY A 66 32.62 13.72 0.32
C GLY A 66 31.71 12.77 -0.46
N ILE A 67 30.71 12.18 0.17
CA ILE A 67 29.71 11.34 -0.50
C ILE A 67 28.39 12.12 -0.68
N ASN A 68 27.93 12.20 -1.93
CA ASN A 68 26.62 12.78 -2.25
C ASN A 68 25.49 11.85 -1.76
N PRO A 69 24.37 12.40 -1.22
CA PRO A 69 23.20 11.61 -0.82
C PRO A 69 22.70 10.61 -1.87
N ARG A 70 22.71 10.98 -3.16
CA ARG A 70 22.31 10.07 -4.26
C ARG A 70 23.25 8.88 -4.45
N ILE A 71 24.55 9.08 -4.19
CA ILE A 71 25.53 7.98 -4.24
C ILE A 71 25.30 7.04 -3.06
N LEU A 72 25.01 7.58 -1.87
CA LEU A 72 24.68 6.78 -0.70
C LEU A 72 23.37 6.02 -0.90
N GLN A 73 22.34 6.68 -1.46
CA GLN A 73 21.10 6.03 -1.84
C GLN A 73 21.35 4.82 -2.75
N ALA A 74 22.10 4.98 -3.82
CA ALA A 74 22.40 3.90 -4.75
C ALA A 74 23.08 2.71 -4.03
N ARG A 75 24.07 2.99 -3.18
CA ARG A 75 24.77 1.95 -2.38
C ARG A 75 23.83 1.22 -1.41
N LEU A 76 22.88 1.93 -0.81
CA LEU A 76 21.88 1.32 0.06
C LEU A 76 20.94 0.42 -0.75
N LEU A 77 20.46 0.88 -1.90
CA LEU A 77 19.57 0.11 -2.78
C LEU A 77 20.24 -1.10 -3.44
N ASP A 78 21.56 -1.05 -3.66
CA ASP A 78 22.36 -2.21 -4.14
C ASP A 78 22.33 -3.36 -3.10
N ASP A 79 22.12 -3.05 -1.82
CA ASP A 79 21.92 -4.05 -0.75
C ASP A 79 20.42 -4.39 -0.57
N SER A 80 19.80 -4.88 -1.62
CA SER A 80 18.37 -5.21 -1.66
C SER A 80 17.94 -6.29 -0.64
N HIS A 81 18.88 -7.02 -0.08
CA HIS A 81 18.62 -7.99 0.99
C HIS A 81 18.34 -7.31 2.33
N ASN A 82 19.03 -6.21 2.62
CA ASN A 82 18.90 -5.49 3.88
C ASN A 82 17.99 -4.24 3.76
N ILE A 83 17.90 -3.65 2.57
CA ILE A 83 17.19 -2.38 2.31
C ILE A 83 15.99 -2.62 1.39
N ILE A 84 14.83 -2.16 1.81
CA ILE A 84 13.60 -2.20 1.00
C ILE A 84 13.53 -0.97 0.10
N ASP A 85 13.85 0.21 0.65
CA ASP A 85 13.84 1.48 -0.07
C ASP A 85 14.81 2.49 0.55
N ALA A 86 15.24 3.47 -0.24
CA ALA A 86 16.08 4.56 0.20
C ALA A 86 15.82 5.83 -0.62
N ILE A 87 15.63 6.98 0.04
CA ILE A 87 15.28 8.25 -0.59
C ILE A 87 16.16 9.37 -0.02
N PRO A 88 16.83 10.19 -0.86
CA PRO A 88 17.57 11.37 -0.38
C PRO A 88 16.57 12.46 0.00
N GLU A 89 16.70 12.98 1.22
CA GLU A 89 15.85 14.03 1.76
C GLU A 89 16.69 14.98 2.65
N GLY A 90 16.62 16.29 2.42
CA GLY A 90 17.26 17.29 3.28
C GLY A 90 18.79 17.16 3.41
N GLY A 91 19.47 16.56 2.44
CA GLY A 91 20.93 16.32 2.50
C GLY A 91 21.33 15.01 3.20
N GLU A 92 20.36 14.27 3.71
CA GLU A 92 20.49 12.95 4.31
C GLU A 92 19.84 11.88 3.40
N VAL A 93 19.89 10.62 3.81
CA VAL A 93 19.18 9.53 3.11
C VAL A 93 18.27 8.83 4.11
N ARG A 94 16.95 8.93 3.88
CA ARG A 94 15.93 8.14 4.55
C ARG A 94 15.94 6.74 3.95
N PHE A 95 15.84 5.69 4.76
CA PHE A 95 15.81 4.32 4.26
C PHE A 95 14.96 3.39 5.13
N ILE A 96 14.50 2.31 4.52
CA ILE A 96 13.66 1.28 5.14
C ILE A 96 14.42 -0.04 5.14
N ILE A 97 14.58 -0.63 6.32
CA ILE A 97 15.22 -1.94 6.47
C ILE A 97 14.23 -3.10 6.27
N SER A 98 14.75 -4.23 5.80
CA SER A 98 13.96 -5.46 5.63
C SER A 98 13.67 -6.15 6.96
N SER A 99 14.62 -6.15 7.89
CA SER A 99 14.56 -6.85 9.17
C SER A 99 15.40 -6.16 10.26
N PRO A 100 15.19 -6.47 11.55
CA PRO A 100 16.07 -5.98 12.62
C PRO A 100 17.53 -6.40 12.47
N GLU A 101 17.80 -7.54 11.86
CA GLU A 101 19.16 -8.02 11.54
C GLU A 101 19.81 -7.16 10.46
N ALA A 102 19.02 -6.71 9.48
CA ALA A 102 19.47 -5.78 8.44
C ALA A 102 20.04 -4.50 9.06
N PHE A 103 19.40 -3.95 10.11
CA PHE A 103 19.92 -2.78 10.81
C PHE A 103 21.30 -3.01 11.40
N LYS A 104 21.54 -4.17 12.01
CA LYS A 104 22.86 -4.52 12.57
C LYS A 104 23.94 -4.56 11.48
N ASN A 105 23.59 -5.10 10.31
CA ASN A 105 24.49 -5.17 9.16
C ASN A 105 24.82 -3.76 8.65
N ILE A 106 23.81 -2.91 8.43
CA ILE A 106 23.99 -1.53 7.99
C ILE A 106 24.80 -0.72 8.99
N LYS A 107 24.52 -0.84 10.31
CA LYS A 107 25.27 -0.15 11.36
C LYS A 107 26.73 -0.60 11.41
N LYS A 108 27.05 -1.84 11.06
CA LYS A 108 28.42 -2.34 10.98
C LYS A 108 29.17 -1.74 9.77
N ILE A 109 28.50 -1.67 8.60
CA ILE A 109 29.08 -1.11 7.37
C ILE A 109 29.31 0.39 7.52
N TYR A 110 28.37 1.11 8.12
CA TYR A 110 28.39 2.57 8.30
C TYR A 110 28.71 2.96 9.77
N SER A 111 29.63 2.26 10.43
CA SER A 111 29.93 2.43 11.86
C SER A 111 30.44 3.82 12.25
N SER A 112 31.02 4.56 11.32
CA SER A 112 31.54 5.94 11.50
C SER A 112 30.50 7.04 11.24
N VAL A 113 29.27 6.68 10.87
CA VAL A 113 28.23 7.63 10.48
C VAL A 113 27.06 7.53 11.44
N GLN A 114 26.44 8.68 11.74
CA GLN A 114 25.23 8.72 12.54
C GLN A 114 24.06 8.14 11.76
N ILE A 115 23.32 7.21 12.38
CA ILE A 115 22.09 6.64 11.89
C ILE A 115 21.03 6.82 12.97
N ASP A 116 19.99 7.56 12.67
CA ASP A 116 18.90 7.85 13.60
C ASP A 116 17.62 7.14 13.15
N LYS A 117 16.88 6.62 14.12
CA LYS A 117 15.55 6.05 13.88
C LYS A 117 14.55 7.18 13.75
N ILE A 118 13.63 7.05 12.82
CA ILE A 118 12.59 8.04 12.53
C ILE A 118 11.21 7.38 12.42
N ASP A 119 10.16 8.20 12.54
CA ASP A 119 8.78 7.74 12.40
C ASP A 119 8.48 7.33 10.94
N SER A 120 7.60 6.33 10.81
CA SER A 120 7.12 5.87 9.53
C SER A 120 6.04 6.78 8.96
N ARG A 121 6.03 6.96 7.64
CA ARG A 121 5.03 7.67 6.84
C ARG A 121 4.19 6.67 6.03
N LEU A 122 3.09 7.13 5.44
CA LEU A 122 2.25 6.31 4.56
C LEU A 122 3.07 5.70 3.39
N GLU A 123 3.99 6.48 2.81
CA GLU A 123 4.88 6.04 1.74
C GLU A 123 5.76 4.85 2.16
N ASP A 124 6.31 4.88 3.38
CA ASP A 124 7.11 3.77 3.91
C ASP A 124 6.27 2.48 4.05
N GLY A 125 5.04 2.61 4.57
CA GLY A 125 4.10 1.50 4.66
C GLY A 125 3.74 0.92 3.29
N PHE A 126 3.56 1.78 2.30
CA PHE A 126 3.32 1.39 0.91
C PHE A 126 4.51 0.61 0.33
N MET A 127 5.75 1.04 0.57
CA MET A 127 6.95 0.33 0.11
C MET A 127 7.10 -1.04 0.76
N ILE A 128 6.75 -1.18 2.05
CA ILE A 128 6.67 -2.49 2.73
C ILE A 128 5.68 -3.42 2.00
N LEU A 129 4.46 -2.94 1.73
CA LEU A 129 3.43 -3.73 1.05
C LEU A 129 3.85 -4.17 -0.36
N LEU A 130 4.49 -3.28 -1.12
CA LEU A 130 5.01 -3.63 -2.44
C LEU A 130 6.11 -4.69 -2.36
N ASN A 131 7.00 -4.60 -1.38
CA ASN A 131 8.07 -5.57 -1.18
C ASN A 131 7.51 -6.94 -0.77
N GLU A 132 6.53 -6.98 0.13
CA GLU A 132 5.82 -8.21 0.51
C GLU A 132 5.13 -8.86 -0.69
N TYR A 133 4.47 -8.06 -1.54
CA TYR A 133 3.84 -8.53 -2.77
C TYR A 133 4.84 -9.14 -3.76
N LYS A 134 5.99 -8.48 -3.99
CA LYS A 134 7.06 -9.00 -4.85
C LYS A 134 7.58 -10.33 -4.33
N ASN A 135 7.94 -10.40 -3.05
CA ASN A 135 8.46 -11.61 -2.44
C ASN A 135 7.46 -12.77 -2.53
N LYS A 136 6.16 -12.49 -2.32
CA LYS A 136 5.11 -13.51 -2.43
C LYS A 136 4.97 -14.06 -3.85
N ASN A 137 5.11 -13.23 -4.87
CA ASN A 137 5.00 -13.62 -6.27
C ASN A 137 6.26 -14.32 -6.79
N GLU A 138 7.45 -13.88 -6.40
CA GLU A 138 8.69 -14.59 -6.69
C GLU A 138 8.71 -16.00 -6.07
N TYR A 139 8.19 -16.15 -4.85
CA TYR A 139 7.98 -17.47 -4.23
C TYR A 139 6.93 -18.30 -4.96
N SER A 140 5.92 -17.69 -5.56
CA SER A 140 4.87 -18.40 -6.31
C SER A 140 5.39 -18.92 -7.65
N GLU A 141 6.18 -18.14 -8.36
CA GLU A 141 6.83 -18.58 -9.61
C GLU A 141 7.82 -19.73 -9.36
N ASN A 142 8.60 -19.67 -8.29
CA ASN A 142 9.47 -20.76 -7.86
C ASN A 142 8.68 -21.98 -7.33
N LYS A 143 7.48 -21.77 -6.76
CA LYS A 143 6.63 -22.86 -6.24
C LYS A 143 5.91 -23.62 -7.35
N ILE A 144 5.63 -23.00 -8.48
CA ILE A 144 5.07 -23.72 -9.66
C ILE A 144 6.10 -24.75 -10.18
N TYR A 145 7.39 -24.51 -10.00
CA TYR A 145 8.43 -25.48 -10.33
C TYR A 145 8.59 -26.61 -9.29
N ILE A 146 8.19 -26.36 -8.03
CA ILE A 146 8.33 -27.30 -6.91
C ILE A 146 6.99 -27.97 -6.53
N SER A 147 5.84 -27.34 -6.80
CA SER A 147 4.52 -27.86 -6.39
C SER A 147 3.99 -29.01 -7.25
N ASN A 148 4.70 -29.41 -8.30
CA ASN A 148 4.50 -30.72 -8.92
C ASN A 148 5.00 -31.88 -8.07
N LEU A 149 5.58 -31.62 -6.89
CA LEU A 149 6.13 -32.65 -5.99
C LEU A 149 5.42 -32.76 -4.62
N TYR A 150 4.58 -31.80 -4.24
CA TYR A 150 3.87 -31.84 -2.94
C TYR A 150 2.47 -31.24 -3.04
N ASN A 151 1.53 -32.00 -3.55
CA ASN A 151 0.11 -31.84 -3.22
C ASN A 151 -0.09 -32.55 -1.88
N GLU A 152 -0.26 -31.79 -0.83
CA GLU A 152 -1.08 -32.03 0.35
C GLU A 152 -0.61 -31.12 1.48
N PHE A 153 -1.46 -30.28 1.95
CA PHE A 153 -1.70 -29.80 3.30
C PHE A 153 -2.32 -28.40 3.31
N GLU A 154 -3.59 -28.48 3.56
CA GLU A 154 -4.45 -27.76 4.49
C GLU A 154 -4.97 -26.36 4.21
N LYS A 155 -6.29 -26.42 4.13
CA LYS A 155 -7.28 -25.39 4.43
C LYS A 155 -7.12 -24.92 5.88
N SER A 156 -7.04 -23.62 6.06
CA SER A 156 -7.83 -22.85 7.04
C SER A 156 -7.14 -21.53 7.41
N ASN A 157 -7.77 -20.44 7.09
CA ASN A 157 -7.84 -19.31 8.01
C ASN A 157 -9.02 -18.43 7.63
N THR A 158 -10.10 -18.69 8.33
CA THR A 158 -11.26 -17.82 8.49
C THR A 158 -10.80 -16.55 9.18
N LEU A 159 -10.92 -15.42 8.53
CA LEU A 159 -10.77 -14.13 9.17
C LEU A 159 -11.97 -13.89 10.08
N GLU A 160 -11.74 -13.91 11.37
CA GLU A 160 -12.71 -13.50 12.38
C GLU A 160 -12.99 -11.99 12.23
N ILE A 161 -14.23 -11.70 11.89
CA ILE A 161 -14.79 -10.35 11.94
C ILE A 161 -15.02 -10.02 13.42
N SER A 162 -14.21 -9.12 13.98
CA SER A 162 -14.44 -8.61 15.32
C SER A 162 -15.70 -7.74 15.33
N ASN A 163 -16.77 -8.26 15.88
CA ASN A 163 -18.02 -7.55 16.15
C ASN A 163 -17.80 -6.56 17.30
N ASN A 164 -17.64 -5.29 16.98
CA ASN A 164 -17.77 -4.20 17.93
C ASN A 164 -18.98 -3.33 17.48
N PRO A 165 -20.05 -3.19 18.26
CA PRO A 165 -21.25 -2.46 17.85
C PRO A 165 -21.04 -0.96 18.03
N LYS A 166 -20.39 -0.33 17.05
CA LYS A 166 -20.53 1.11 16.84
C LYS A 166 -21.64 1.31 15.83
N LYS A 167 -22.53 2.30 16.10
CA LYS A 167 -23.68 2.75 15.27
C LYS A 167 -23.49 2.36 13.81
N SER A 168 -24.41 1.61 13.23
CA SER A 168 -24.40 1.18 11.84
C SER A 168 -24.40 2.44 10.94
N LYS A 169 -23.21 2.83 10.46
CA LYS A 169 -23.11 3.82 9.38
C LYS A 169 -23.72 3.17 8.13
N GLU A 170 -24.52 3.92 7.41
CA GLU A 170 -25.06 3.52 6.11
C GLU A 170 -23.92 3.28 5.12
N ILE A 171 -24.02 2.23 4.30
CA ILE A 171 -23.03 1.91 3.28
C ILE A 171 -23.50 2.53 1.96
N ASP A 172 -22.76 3.51 1.46
CA ASP A 172 -23.04 4.17 0.19
C ASP A 172 -22.50 3.38 -1.00
N ILE A 173 -21.29 2.79 -0.85
CA ILE A 173 -20.68 1.98 -1.89
C ILE A 173 -20.31 0.61 -1.31
N GLU A 174 -20.77 -0.45 -1.98
CA GLU A 174 -20.42 -1.83 -1.65
C GLU A 174 -19.89 -2.57 -2.86
N VAL A 175 -18.70 -3.12 -2.73
CA VAL A 175 -17.99 -3.89 -3.76
C VAL A 175 -17.65 -5.25 -3.19
N VAL A 176 -18.06 -6.33 -3.88
CA VAL A 176 -17.80 -7.71 -3.44
C VAL A 176 -17.27 -8.53 -4.59
N ASN A 177 -16.05 -9.05 -4.43
CA ASN A 177 -15.36 -9.94 -5.39
C ASN A 177 -15.38 -9.40 -6.83
N LEU A 178 -15.18 -8.08 -6.98
CA LEU A 178 -15.27 -7.41 -8.27
C LEU A 178 -14.11 -7.82 -9.17
N VAL A 179 -14.44 -8.23 -10.40
CA VAL A 179 -13.47 -8.63 -11.42
C VAL A 179 -13.75 -7.91 -12.73
N ARG A 180 -12.69 -7.42 -13.38
CA ARG A 180 -12.74 -6.92 -14.75
C ARG A 180 -11.62 -7.50 -15.58
N LYS A 181 -12.01 -8.20 -16.66
CA LYS A 181 -11.08 -8.73 -17.66
C LYS A 181 -11.26 -8.04 -19.01
N PHE A 182 -10.18 -7.87 -19.75
CA PHE A 182 -10.13 -7.44 -21.14
C PHE A 182 -9.37 -8.51 -21.92
N GLY A 183 -10.10 -9.43 -22.57
CA GLY A 183 -9.51 -10.65 -23.10
C GLY A 183 -8.83 -11.45 -21.99
N ASP A 184 -7.56 -11.76 -22.16
CA ASP A 184 -6.76 -12.52 -21.18
C ASP A 184 -6.19 -11.63 -20.06
N PHE A 185 -6.25 -10.31 -20.22
CA PHE A 185 -5.73 -9.37 -19.22
C PHE A 185 -6.75 -9.11 -18.11
N THR A 186 -6.37 -9.36 -16.87
CA THR A 186 -7.17 -9.05 -15.68
C THR A 186 -6.76 -7.68 -15.11
N ALA A 187 -7.60 -6.67 -15.31
CA ALA A 187 -7.36 -5.31 -14.83
C ALA A 187 -7.78 -5.10 -13.36
N VAL A 188 -8.78 -5.84 -12.88
CA VAL A 188 -9.24 -5.86 -11.49
C VAL A 188 -9.50 -7.30 -11.11
N SER A 189 -8.90 -7.75 -10.00
CA SER A 189 -8.92 -9.15 -9.55
C SER A 189 -9.48 -9.24 -8.14
N ASN A 190 -10.69 -9.77 -8.01
CA ASN A 190 -11.34 -10.14 -6.75
C ASN A 190 -11.32 -9.03 -5.67
N THR A 191 -11.62 -7.80 -6.09
CA THR A 191 -11.58 -6.62 -5.23
C THR A 191 -12.86 -6.51 -4.39
N SER A 192 -12.73 -6.33 -3.06
CA SER A 192 -13.86 -6.16 -2.13
C SER A 192 -13.58 -5.03 -1.15
N PHE A 193 -14.54 -4.10 -1.01
CA PHE A 193 -14.48 -3.01 -0.03
C PHE A 193 -15.86 -2.35 0.17
N GLN A 194 -15.97 -1.53 1.21
CA GLN A 194 -17.16 -0.75 1.53
C GLN A 194 -16.77 0.69 1.84
N VAL A 195 -17.56 1.64 1.38
CA VAL A 195 -17.46 3.07 1.69
C VAL A 195 -18.73 3.47 2.43
N TYR A 196 -18.54 4.08 3.58
CA TYR A 196 -19.65 4.48 4.44
C TYR A 196 -20.06 5.93 4.17
N SER A 197 -21.33 6.23 4.43
CA SER A 197 -21.89 7.58 4.26
C SER A 197 -21.06 8.63 5.02
N GLY A 198 -20.72 9.71 4.33
CA GLY A 198 -19.90 10.81 4.85
C GLY A 198 -18.41 10.44 5.02
N GLU A 199 -17.89 9.43 4.30
CA GLU A 199 -16.49 9.02 4.36
C GLU A 199 -15.70 9.58 3.18
N ILE A 200 -14.47 10.06 3.43
CA ILE A 200 -13.46 10.29 2.39
C ILE A 200 -12.66 9.01 2.22
N PHE A 201 -12.82 8.35 1.10
CA PHE A 201 -12.23 7.04 0.82
C PHE A 201 -11.27 7.10 -0.37
N GLY A 202 -10.04 6.63 -0.21
CA GLY A 202 -8.98 6.69 -1.21
C GLY A 202 -8.66 5.35 -1.88
N LEU A 203 -8.52 5.37 -3.20
CA LEU A 203 -7.89 4.29 -3.98
C LEU A 203 -6.47 4.73 -4.34
N LEU A 204 -5.48 4.21 -3.63
CA LEU A 204 -4.06 4.52 -3.80
C LEU A 204 -3.35 3.42 -4.59
N GLY A 205 -2.39 3.78 -5.43
CA GLY A 205 -1.55 2.81 -6.15
C GLY A 205 -0.91 3.40 -7.40
N PRO A 206 0.07 2.71 -7.99
CA PRO A 206 0.74 3.16 -9.20
C PRO A 206 -0.19 3.16 -10.42
N ASN A 207 0.28 3.74 -11.52
CA ASN A 207 -0.42 3.64 -12.79
C ASN A 207 -0.53 2.17 -13.21
N GLY A 208 -1.68 1.78 -13.75
CA GLY A 208 -1.97 0.39 -14.10
C GLY A 208 -2.47 -0.49 -12.94
N ALA A 209 -2.54 0.01 -11.71
CA ALA A 209 -3.00 -0.76 -10.53
C ALA A 209 -4.49 -1.18 -10.55
N GLY A 210 -5.28 -0.73 -11.53
CA GLY A 210 -6.71 -1.04 -11.62
C GLY A 210 -7.63 0.04 -11.08
N LYS A 211 -7.13 1.14 -10.47
CA LYS A 211 -7.91 2.21 -9.86
C LYS A 211 -8.96 2.83 -10.79
N THR A 212 -8.52 3.31 -11.96
CA THR A 212 -9.40 3.93 -12.95
C THR A 212 -10.45 2.95 -13.49
N THR A 213 -10.08 1.69 -13.64
CA THR A 213 -11.01 0.62 -14.06
C THR A 213 -12.07 0.39 -13.00
N THR A 214 -11.68 0.30 -11.73
CA THR A 214 -12.59 0.17 -10.59
C THR A 214 -13.52 1.39 -10.51
N PHE A 215 -12.97 2.59 -10.60
CA PHE A 215 -13.75 3.83 -10.57
C PHE A 215 -14.79 3.90 -11.70
N ARG A 216 -14.42 3.54 -12.93
CA ARG A 216 -15.36 3.50 -14.07
C ARG A 216 -16.48 2.49 -13.87
N MET A 217 -16.21 1.36 -13.22
CA MET A 217 -17.26 0.39 -12.89
C MET A 217 -18.21 0.95 -11.84
N LEU A 218 -17.71 1.63 -10.81
CA LEU A 218 -18.52 2.30 -9.80
C LEU A 218 -19.44 3.37 -10.40
N CYS A 219 -18.96 4.14 -11.38
CA CYS A 219 -19.77 5.13 -12.09
C CYS A 219 -20.72 4.56 -13.14
N GLY A 220 -20.82 3.22 -13.30
CA GLY A 220 -21.64 2.59 -14.33
C GLY A 220 -21.14 2.78 -15.78
N LEU A 221 -19.91 3.33 -15.95
CA LEU A 221 -19.30 3.58 -17.27
C LEU A 221 -18.63 2.34 -17.88
N LEU A 222 -18.45 1.30 -17.09
CA LEU A 222 -17.82 0.05 -17.50
C LEU A 222 -18.49 -1.12 -16.79
N PRO A 223 -18.97 -2.17 -17.51
CA PRO A 223 -19.52 -3.35 -16.86
C PRO A 223 -18.42 -4.17 -16.18
N SER A 224 -18.71 -4.78 -15.05
CA SER A 224 -17.84 -5.80 -14.44
C SER A 224 -17.88 -7.10 -15.24
N THR A 225 -16.85 -7.93 -15.16
CA THR A 225 -16.87 -9.30 -15.68
C THR A 225 -17.59 -10.24 -14.71
N SER A 226 -17.36 -10.04 -13.40
CA SER A 226 -18.05 -10.74 -12.31
C SER A 226 -17.94 -9.95 -11.01
N GLY A 227 -18.64 -10.41 -9.98
CA GLY A 227 -18.72 -9.73 -8.69
C GLY A 227 -19.98 -8.87 -8.56
N PHE A 228 -20.16 -8.27 -7.39
CA PHE A 228 -21.28 -7.42 -7.06
C PHE A 228 -20.80 -5.99 -6.78
N LEU A 229 -21.59 -5.03 -7.20
CA LEU A 229 -21.31 -3.60 -7.01
C LEU A 229 -22.65 -2.87 -6.80
N ARG A 230 -22.69 -2.04 -5.75
CA ARG A 230 -23.74 -1.08 -5.43
C ARG A 230 -23.10 0.27 -5.09
N SER A 231 -23.55 1.34 -5.72
CA SER A 231 -23.21 2.73 -5.45
C SER A 231 -24.46 3.60 -5.55
#